data_4d6f0268875aa34189f6cc55a34fb4b0
#
_entry.id   4d6f0268875aa34189f6cc55a34fb4b0
#
_cell.length_a   1.000
_cell.length_b   1.000
_cell.length_c   1.000
_cell.angle_alpha   90.00
_cell.angle_beta   90.00
_cell.angle_gamma   90.00
#
_symmetry.space_group_name_H-M   'P 1'
#
loop_
_entity.id
_entity.type
_entity.pdbx_description
1 polymer ?
#
loop_
_entity_poly.entity_id
_entity_poly.type
_entity_poly.pdbx_seq_one_letter_code
_entity_poly.pdbx_strand_id
1 'polypeptide(L)'
;MFTTILLSVLLTLTLSAVVYLCVKLYKSRSDKLSHGEEITESMIRKMLNENNCTVMDVDQYSDWIKFKLDGRNFFIRVCGSYCEVHAGIRLDSSYNPTIVRYLCNNDMSHFTCGHIWYDEDNSGLLVTVFSINKTYVHLKASFYDMIQCVIYMFNTFGELYDEKTNGGEIINDNKVYS
;
A
#
# COMPACT_ATOMS: atom_id res chain seq x y z
N MET A 1 -13.73 24.17 -57.92
CA MET A 1 -12.64 23.16 -57.83
C MET A 1 -11.40 23.65 -57.03
N PHE A 2 -10.87 24.84 -57.29
CA PHE A 2 -9.71 25.36 -56.54
C PHE A 2 -9.99 25.62 -55.05
N THR A 3 -11.15 26.12 -54.71
CA THR A 3 -11.56 26.41 -53.31
C THR A 3 -11.72 25.12 -52.48
N THR A 4 -12.19 24.03 -53.07
CA THR A 4 -12.34 22.73 -52.35
C THR A 4 -10.99 22.08 -52.08
N ILE A 5 -10.05 22.20 -53.00
CA ILE A 5 -8.66 21.74 -52.79
C ILE A 5 -7.98 22.53 -51.72
N LEU A 6 -8.09 23.85 -51.70
CA LEU A 6 -7.52 24.72 -50.69
C LEU A 6 -8.07 24.43 -49.30
N LEU A 7 -9.39 24.21 -49.23
CA LEU A 7 -10.06 23.86 -47.95
C LEU A 7 -9.59 22.53 -47.38
N SER A 8 -9.43 21.50 -48.26
CA SER A 8 -8.95 20.19 -47.83
C SER A 8 -7.50 20.22 -47.35
N VAL A 9 -6.64 21.00 -48.00
CA VAL A 9 -5.23 21.20 -47.55
C VAL A 9 -5.20 21.89 -46.22
N LEU A 10 -6.01 22.93 -46.01
CA LEU A 10 -6.08 23.65 -44.75
C LEU A 10 -6.57 22.73 -43.61
N LEU A 11 -7.58 21.90 -43.88
CA LEU A 11 -8.13 20.97 -42.90
C LEU A 11 -7.10 19.90 -42.50
N THR A 12 -6.34 19.35 -43.46
CA THR A 12 -5.29 18.36 -43.14
C THR A 12 -4.15 18.95 -42.33
N LEU A 13 -3.74 20.21 -42.64
CA LEU A 13 -2.72 20.90 -41.86
C LEU A 13 -3.16 21.19 -40.42
N THR A 14 -4.41 21.62 -40.22
CA THR A 14 -4.94 21.86 -38.87
C THR A 14 -5.08 20.56 -38.06
N LEU A 15 -5.55 19.50 -38.70
CA LEU A 15 -5.65 18.18 -38.04
C LEU A 15 -4.28 17.66 -37.62
N SER A 16 -3.27 17.78 -38.51
CA SER A 16 -1.88 17.40 -38.21
C SER A 16 -1.29 18.19 -37.05
N ALA A 17 -1.57 19.49 -37.00
CA ALA A 17 -1.11 20.34 -35.89
C ALA A 17 -1.76 19.96 -34.56
N VAL A 18 -3.05 19.66 -34.56
CA VAL A 18 -3.78 19.21 -33.37
C VAL A 18 -3.22 17.87 -32.86
N VAL A 19 -3.04 16.89 -33.74
CA VAL A 19 -2.45 15.59 -33.39
C VAL A 19 -1.04 15.77 -32.82
N TYR A 20 -0.19 16.60 -33.46
CA TYR A 20 1.14 16.89 -32.95
C TYR A 20 1.12 17.52 -31.55
N LEU A 21 0.24 18.48 -31.31
CA LEU A 21 0.07 19.10 -29.99
C LEU A 21 -0.41 18.12 -28.94
N CYS A 22 -1.37 17.26 -29.29
CA CYS A 22 -1.84 16.20 -28.38
C CYS A 22 -0.73 15.22 -28.01
N VAL A 23 0.06 14.75 -28.99
CA VAL A 23 1.19 13.85 -28.76
C VAL A 23 2.28 14.56 -27.89
N LYS A 24 2.58 15.81 -28.19
CA LYS A 24 3.55 16.60 -27.43
C LYS A 24 3.11 16.83 -25.99
N LEU A 25 1.83 17.13 -25.77
CA LEU A 25 1.25 17.28 -24.42
C LEU A 25 1.25 15.96 -23.67
N TYR A 26 0.87 14.87 -24.35
CA TYR A 26 0.90 13.52 -23.76
C TYR A 26 2.33 13.13 -23.36
N LYS A 27 3.30 13.34 -24.25
CA LYS A 27 4.71 13.04 -23.97
C LYS A 27 5.27 13.92 -22.84
N SER A 28 4.99 15.22 -22.84
CA SER A 28 5.39 16.13 -21.76
C SER A 28 4.75 15.76 -20.42
N ARG A 29 3.52 15.24 -20.43
CA ARG A 29 2.84 14.76 -19.22
C ARG A 29 3.42 13.42 -18.75
N SER A 30 3.74 12.53 -19.69
CA SER A 30 4.41 11.25 -19.42
C SER A 30 5.83 11.46 -18.88
N ASP A 31 6.61 12.39 -19.45
CA ASP A 31 7.97 12.69 -18.99
C ASP A 31 7.96 13.34 -17.59
N LYS A 32 6.98 14.20 -17.30
CA LYS A 32 6.80 14.74 -15.94
C LYS A 32 6.35 13.69 -14.92
N LEU A 33 5.64 12.64 -15.37
CA LEU A 33 5.25 11.50 -14.55
C LEU A 33 6.37 10.46 -14.39
N SER A 34 7.29 10.37 -15.36
CA SER A 34 8.42 9.43 -15.33
C SER A 34 9.64 9.95 -14.56
N HIS A 35 9.78 11.29 -14.44
CA HIS A 35 10.73 11.93 -13.54
C HIS A 35 9.97 12.38 -12.28
N GLY A 36 9.30 11.43 -11.63
CA GLY A 36 8.65 11.66 -10.36
C GLY A 36 9.69 12.18 -9.37
N GLU A 37 9.39 13.30 -8.74
CA GLU A 37 10.15 13.82 -7.63
C GLU A 37 10.39 12.69 -6.63
N GLU A 38 11.67 12.39 -6.35
CA GLU A 38 12.04 11.35 -5.41
C GLU A 38 11.36 11.62 -4.06
N ILE A 39 10.62 10.65 -3.55
CA ILE A 39 9.88 10.83 -2.30
C ILE A 39 10.88 10.88 -1.15
N THR A 40 11.04 12.05 -0.58
CA THR A 40 11.96 12.28 0.54
C THR A 40 11.27 12.04 1.89
N GLU A 41 12.07 11.79 2.92
CA GLU A 41 11.57 11.66 4.31
C GLU A 41 10.79 12.91 4.75
N SER A 42 11.25 14.11 4.37
CA SER A 42 10.57 15.36 4.72
C SER A 42 9.18 15.44 4.10
N MET A 43 8.99 14.92 2.90
CA MET A 43 7.67 14.84 2.25
C MET A 43 6.75 13.86 2.98
N ILE A 44 7.28 12.72 3.42
CA ILE A 44 6.50 11.74 4.19
C ILE A 44 6.07 12.36 5.52
N ARG A 45 6.99 13.00 6.27
CA ARG A 45 6.67 13.68 7.53
C ARG A 45 5.62 14.77 7.34
N LYS A 46 5.72 15.55 6.26
CA LYS A 46 4.71 16.55 5.90
C LYS A 46 3.34 15.92 5.66
N MET A 47 3.29 14.84 4.87
CA MET A 47 2.05 14.10 4.59
C MET A 47 1.42 13.56 5.88
N LEU A 48 2.21 12.97 6.78
CA LEU A 48 1.73 12.44 8.05
C LEU A 48 1.12 13.56 8.91
N ASN A 49 1.78 14.71 9.01
CA ASN A 49 1.26 15.87 9.73
C ASN A 49 -0.04 16.41 9.13
N GLU A 50 -0.14 16.48 7.79
CA GLU A 50 -1.36 16.91 7.09
C GLU A 50 -2.53 15.94 7.33
N ASN A 51 -2.26 14.67 7.66
CA ASN A 51 -3.26 13.66 7.98
C ASN A 51 -3.47 13.46 9.50
N ASN A 52 -3.09 14.44 10.32
CA ASN A 52 -3.22 14.41 11.78
C ASN A 52 -2.50 13.24 12.46
N CYS A 53 -1.47 12.70 11.83
CA CYS A 53 -0.63 11.68 12.42
C CYS A 53 0.39 12.34 13.38
N THR A 54 0.59 11.73 14.53
CA THR A 54 1.69 12.13 15.44
C THR A 54 2.94 11.36 15.04
N VAL A 55 3.90 12.04 14.42
CA VAL A 55 5.20 11.45 14.09
C VAL A 55 6.01 11.25 15.36
N MET A 56 6.56 10.05 15.54
CA MET A 56 7.41 9.68 16.66
C MET A 56 8.85 9.58 16.18
N ASP A 57 9.80 10.01 17.01
CA ASP A 57 11.21 9.82 16.69
C ASP A 57 11.55 8.33 16.71
N VAL A 58 12.21 7.89 15.65
CA VAL A 58 12.72 6.52 15.51
C VAL A 58 14.23 6.59 15.57
N ASP A 59 14.87 5.52 16.06
CA ASP A 59 16.31 5.38 16.07
C ASP A 59 16.93 5.79 14.72
N GLN A 60 18.01 6.57 14.77
CA GLN A 60 18.70 7.16 13.60
C GLN A 60 19.17 6.15 12.55
N TYR A 61 19.08 4.85 12.84
CA TYR A 61 19.50 3.75 11.97
C TYR A 61 18.35 3.04 11.22
N SER A 62 17.12 3.54 11.37
CA SER A 62 15.95 2.89 10.79
C SER A 62 15.40 3.74 9.63
N ASP A 63 15.27 3.12 8.46
CA ASP A 63 14.58 3.72 7.30
C ASP A 63 13.06 3.87 7.52
N TRP A 64 12.57 3.48 8.69
CA TRP A 64 11.17 3.52 9.06
C TRP A 64 10.81 4.78 9.81
N ILE A 65 9.72 5.42 9.42
CA ILE A 65 9.11 6.52 10.17
C ILE A 65 7.97 5.95 11.00
N LYS A 66 8.09 6.01 12.31
CA LYS A 66 7.03 5.62 13.23
C LYS A 66 6.05 6.76 13.41
N PHE A 67 4.77 6.46 13.33
CA PHE A 67 3.73 7.44 13.59
C PHE A 67 2.53 6.82 14.31
N LYS A 68 1.72 7.69 14.92
CA LYS A 68 0.48 7.31 15.60
C LYS A 68 -0.70 7.96 14.89
N LEU A 69 -1.71 7.15 14.60
CA LEU A 69 -2.99 7.60 14.04
C LEU A 69 -4.12 6.89 14.81
N ASP A 70 -5.08 7.65 15.30
CA ASP A 70 -6.24 7.16 16.05
C ASP A 70 -5.85 6.21 17.21
N GLY A 71 -4.78 6.55 17.92
CA GLY A 71 -4.29 5.77 19.06
C GLY A 71 -3.44 4.53 18.69
N ARG A 72 -3.34 4.16 17.41
CA ARG A 72 -2.58 3.00 16.91
C ARG A 72 -1.22 3.41 16.39
N ASN A 73 -0.23 2.54 16.56
CA ASN A 73 1.12 2.76 16.05
C ASN A 73 1.28 2.11 14.68
N PHE A 74 1.87 2.86 13.76
CA PHE A 74 2.21 2.43 12.41
C PHE A 74 3.66 2.80 12.11
N PHE A 75 4.20 2.13 11.11
CA PHE A 75 5.51 2.43 10.54
C PHE A 75 5.36 2.58 9.03
N ILE A 76 6.03 3.55 8.45
CA ILE A 76 6.06 3.78 7.01
C ILE A 76 7.49 3.92 6.53
N ARG A 77 7.79 3.31 5.38
CA ARG A 77 9.03 3.59 4.64
C ARG A 77 8.76 3.66 3.14
N VAL A 78 9.65 4.32 2.44
CA VAL A 78 9.67 4.36 0.98
C VAL A 78 10.92 3.63 0.48
N CYS A 79 10.70 2.67 -0.42
CA CYS A 79 11.74 1.85 -1.03
C CYS A 79 11.65 2.02 -2.55
N GLY A 80 12.43 2.95 -3.11
CA GLY A 80 12.41 3.21 -4.55
C GLY A 80 11.01 3.64 -5.03
N SER A 81 10.37 2.80 -5.84
CA SER A 81 9.05 3.08 -6.44
C SER A 81 7.86 2.57 -5.63
N TYR A 82 8.06 2.04 -4.44
CA TYR A 82 6.97 1.57 -3.59
C TYR A 82 7.09 2.08 -2.16
N CYS A 83 5.96 2.13 -1.51
CA CYS A 83 5.83 2.49 -0.11
C CYS A 83 5.27 1.30 0.66
N GLU A 84 5.77 1.10 1.86
CA GLU A 84 5.30 0.09 2.78
C GLU A 84 4.75 0.74 4.05
N VAL A 85 3.62 0.23 4.51
CA VAL A 85 3.06 0.56 5.83
C VAL A 85 3.00 -0.72 6.65
N HIS A 86 3.60 -0.67 7.82
CA HIS A 86 3.60 -1.76 8.80
C HIS A 86 2.76 -1.39 10.01
N ALA A 87 2.09 -2.38 10.58
CA ALA A 87 1.57 -2.32 11.93
C ALA A 87 1.72 -3.69 12.59
N GLY A 88 1.79 -3.69 13.92
CA GLY A 88 1.85 -4.91 14.71
C GLY A 88 0.95 -4.79 15.93
N ILE A 89 0.35 -5.92 16.33
CA ILE A 89 -0.35 -6.07 17.60
C ILE A 89 0.28 -7.21 18.36
N ARG A 90 0.38 -7.06 19.67
CA ARG A 90 0.78 -8.17 20.54
C ARG A 90 -0.46 -9.00 20.88
N LEU A 91 -0.36 -10.29 20.65
CA LEU A 91 -1.39 -11.25 21.05
C LEU A 91 -1.18 -11.60 22.52
N ASP A 92 -2.25 -11.73 23.26
CA ASP A 92 -2.19 -12.19 24.63
C ASP A 92 -2.15 -13.74 24.71
N SER A 93 -2.02 -14.28 25.91
CA SER A 93 -1.90 -15.72 26.13
C SER A 93 -3.18 -16.52 25.84
N SER A 94 -4.30 -15.87 25.53
CA SER A 94 -5.55 -16.55 25.16
C SER A 94 -5.51 -17.05 23.70
N TYR A 95 -4.64 -16.48 22.87
CA TYR A 95 -4.50 -16.88 21.47
C TYR A 95 -3.72 -18.21 21.35
N ASN A 96 -4.29 -19.15 20.61
CA ASN A 96 -3.64 -20.42 20.30
C ASN A 96 -2.61 -20.22 19.14
N PRO A 97 -1.32 -20.40 19.37
CA PRO A 97 -0.28 -20.17 18.34
C PRO A 97 -0.47 -21.03 17.09
N THR A 98 -0.96 -22.26 17.23
CA THR A 98 -1.21 -23.16 16.08
C THR A 98 -2.30 -22.60 15.18
N ILE A 99 -3.40 -22.10 15.73
CA ILE A 99 -4.48 -21.47 14.96
C ILE A 99 -3.97 -20.18 14.30
N VAL A 100 -3.23 -19.36 15.06
CA VAL A 100 -2.65 -18.11 14.51
C VAL A 100 -1.76 -18.40 13.31
N ARG A 101 -0.84 -19.37 13.44
CA ARG A 101 0.06 -19.77 12.35
C ARG A 101 -0.71 -20.32 11.14
N TYR A 102 -1.72 -21.13 11.38
CA TYR A 102 -2.57 -21.67 10.31
C TYR A 102 -3.27 -20.55 9.54
N LEU A 103 -3.90 -19.61 10.23
CA LEU A 103 -4.61 -18.49 9.61
C LEU A 103 -3.65 -17.61 8.77
N CYS A 104 -2.49 -17.26 9.32
CA CYS A 104 -1.51 -16.45 8.59
C CYS A 104 -1.03 -17.14 7.31
N ASN A 105 -0.77 -18.44 7.36
CA ASN A 105 -0.19 -19.18 6.24
C ASN A 105 -1.21 -19.63 5.19
N ASN A 106 -2.47 -19.77 5.54
CA ASN A 106 -3.50 -20.30 4.64
C ASN A 106 -4.57 -19.25 4.32
N ASP A 107 -5.39 -18.89 5.31
CA ASP A 107 -6.60 -18.11 5.07
C ASP A 107 -6.28 -16.64 4.74
N MET A 108 -5.20 -16.10 5.34
CA MET A 108 -4.74 -14.73 5.10
C MET A 108 -3.68 -14.59 3.99
N SER A 109 -3.19 -15.68 3.43
CA SER A 109 -2.15 -15.67 2.39
C SER A 109 -2.61 -15.09 1.05
N HIS A 110 -3.90 -14.95 0.85
CA HIS A 110 -4.51 -14.52 -0.42
C HIS A 110 -4.68 -13.00 -0.57
N PHE A 111 -4.27 -12.21 0.41
CA PHE A 111 -4.33 -10.75 0.29
C PHE A 111 -3.31 -10.25 -0.73
N THR A 112 -3.80 -9.62 -1.80
CA THR A 112 -2.95 -9.11 -2.89
C THR A 112 -2.25 -7.79 -2.57
N CYS A 113 -2.76 -7.04 -1.59
CA CYS A 113 -2.24 -5.72 -1.21
C CYS A 113 -1.27 -5.74 -0.04
N GLY A 114 -1.09 -6.89 0.63
CA GLY A 114 -0.26 -6.98 1.81
C GLY A 114 -0.06 -8.40 2.31
N HIS A 115 0.70 -8.50 3.36
CA HIS A 115 1.00 -9.75 4.05
C HIS A 115 0.72 -9.61 5.54
N ILE A 116 0.27 -10.71 6.14
CA ILE A 116 0.15 -10.87 7.58
C ILE A 116 0.99 -12.08 7.99
N TRP A 117 1.72 -11.96 9.09
CA TRP A 117 2.50 -13.08 9.62
C TRP A 117 2.53 -13.06 11.15
N TYR A 118 2.82 -14.20 11.70
CA TYR A 118 2.95 -14.40 13.13
C TYR A 118 4.42 -14.37 13.55
N ASP A 119 4.77 -13.43 14.41
CA ASP A 119 6.05 -13.34 15.08
C ASP A 119 5.99 -14.15 16.39
N GLU A 120 6.50 -15.37 16.34
CA GLU A 120 6.44 -16.31 17.46
C GLU A 120 7.25 -15.84 18.66
N ASP A 121 8.41 -15.22 18.40
CA ASP A 121 9.33 -14.78 19.47
C ASP A 121 8.70 -13.69 20.35
N ASN A 122 7.90 -12.82 19.76
CA ASN A 122 7.26 -11.71 20.44
C ASN A 122 5.75 -11.93 20.68
N SER A 123 5.21 -13.09 20.31
CA SER A 123 3.75 -13.35 20.29
C SER A 123 3.01 -12.21 19.58
N GLY A 124 3.53 -11.81 18.42
CA GLY A 124 3.08 -10.65 17.66
C GLY A 124 2.42 -11.02 16.35
N LEU A 125 1.34 -10.34 16.01
CA LEU A 125 0.76 -10.38 14.67
C LEU A 125 1.21 -9.13 13.93
N LEU A 126 1.89 -9.31 12.79
CA LEU A 126 2.45 -8.24 11.99
C LEU A 126 1.75 -8.18 10.64
N VAL A 127 1.36 -6.98 10.22
CA VAL A 127 0.76 -6.70 8.91
C VAL A 127 1.65 -5.74 8.16
N THR A 128 1.93 -6.05 6.89
CA THR A 128 2.55 -5.15 5.94
C THR A 128 1.66 -4.95 4.75
N VAL A 129 1.41 -3.70 4.40
CA VAL A 129 0.72 -3.31 3.18
C VAL A 129 1.68 -2.49 2.33
N PHE A 130 1.67 -2.73 1.02
CA PHE A 130 2.52 -2.02 0.08
C PHE A 130 1.72 -1.43 -1.07
N SER A 131 2.19 -0.29 -1.56
CA SER A 131 1.62 0.40 -2.71
C SER A 131 2.72 0.90 -3.63
N ILE A 132 2.51 0.77 -4.94
CA ILE A 132 3.44 1.30 -5.95
C ILE A 132 3.17 2.80 -6.08
N ASN A 133 4.12 3.62 -5.64
CA ASN A 133 4.02 5.07 -5.64
C ASN A 133 5.16 5.68 -6.44
N LYS A 134 4.87 6.06 -7.68
CA LYS A 134 5.85 6.70 -8.57
C LYS A 134 6.09 8.18 -8.24
N THR A 135 5.18 8.80 -7.49
CA THR A 135 5.26 10.23 -7.14
C THR A 135 4.68 10.46 -5.74
N TYR A 136 5.07 11.57 -5.12
CA TYR A 136 4.50 12.02 -3.84
C TYR A 136 2.97 12.18 -3.88
N VAL A 137 2.43 12.62 -5.02
CA VAL A 137 0.97 12.76 -5.21
C VAL A 137 0.27 11.41 -5.13
N HIS A 138 0.86 10.37 -5.74
CA HIS A 138 0.33 9.01 -5.64
C HIS A 138 0.40 8.46 -4.22
N LEU A 139 1.53 8.67 -3.54
CA LEU A 139 1.68 8.28 -2.14
C LEU A 139 0.61 8.93 -1.26
N LYS A 140 0.42 10.24 -1.41
CA LYS A 140 -0.60 10.98 -0.65
C LYS A 140 -2.02 10.47 -0.92
N ALA A 141 -2.33 10.12 -2.17
CA ALA A 141 -3.64 9.59 -2.54
C ALA A 141 -3.88 8.16 -1.99
N SER A 142 -2.85 7.30 -1.98
CA SER A 142 -2.96 5.90 -1.53
C SER A 142 -2.75 5.71 -0.02
N PHE A 143 -2.25 6.72 0.68
CA PHE A 143 -1.86 6.59 2.09
C PHE A 143 -3.00 6.10 2.98
N TYR A 144 -4.17 6.71 2.85
CA TYR A 144 -5.34 6.35 3.67
C TYR A 144 -5.83 4.94 3.34
N ASP A 145 -5.82 4.56 2.06
CA ASP A 145 -6.21 3.22 1.62
C ASP A 145 -5.28 2.15 2.18
N MET A 146 -3.97 2.43 2.27
CA MET A 146 -3.00 1.53 2.89
C MET A 146 -3.30 1.34 4.39
N ILE A 147 -3.61 2.41 5.12
CA ILE A 147 -4.00 2.33 6.53
C ILE A 147 -5.28 1.51 6.71
N GLN A 148 -6.30 1.79 5.87
CA GLN A 148 -7.55 1.03 5.92
C GLN A 148 -7.33 -0.46 5.60
N CYS A 149 -6.45 -0.77 4.65
CA CYS A 149 -6.10 -2.14 4.33
C CYS A 149 -5.44 -2.86 5.53
N VAL A 150 -4.53 -2.21 6.26
CA VAL A 150 -3.93 -2.76 7.49
C VAL A 150 -5.01 -3.05 8.54
N ILE A 151 -5.92 -2.09 8.76
CA ILE A 151 -7.00 -2.26 9.74
C ILE A 151 -7.94 -3.40 9.34
N TYR A 152 -8.29 -3.46 8.05
CA TYR A 152 -9.12 -4.52 7.50
C TYR A 152 -8.50 -5.90 7.71
N MET A 153 -7.20 -6.05 7.45
CA MET A 153 -6.50 -7.33 7.64
C MET A 153 -6.52 -7.78 9.10
N PHE A 154 -6.32 -6.88 10.07
CA PHE A 154 -6.44 -7.22 11.49
C PHE A 154 -7.86 -7.63 11.88
N ASN A 155 -8.87 -6.92 11.38
CA ASN A 155 -10.27 -7.26 11.68
C ASN A 155 -10.64 -8.62 11.08
N THR A 156 -10.28 -8.87 9.82
CA THR A 156 -10.52 -10.17 9.15
C THR A 156 -9.82 -11.32 9.88
N PHE A 157 -8.57 -11.09 10.35
CA PHE A 157 -7.90 -12.09 11.18
C PHE A 157 -8.69 -12.41 12.45
N GLY A 158 -9.19 -11.39 13.16
CA GLY A 158 -9.98 -11.58 14.36
C GLY A 158 -11.25 -12.40 14.08
N GLU A 159 -12.00 -12.06 13.03
CA GLU A 159 -13.20 -12.78 12.61
C GLU A 159 -12.90 -14.25 12.30
N LEU A 160 -11.87 -14.53 11.51
CA LEU A 160 -11.46 -15.90 11.17
C LEU A 160 -10.96 -16.67 12.39
N TYR A 161 -10.27 -16.01 13.32
CA TYR A 161 -9.81 -16.63 14.55
C TYR A 161 -11.01 -17.06 15.42
N ASP A 162 -12.01 -16.19 15.57
CA ASP A 162 -13.21 -16.47 16.32
C ASP A 162 -14.03 -17.62 15.68
N GLU A 163 -14.12 -17.66 14.35
CA GLU A 163 -14.77 -18.77 13.63
C GLU A 163 -14.06 -20.10 13.89
N LYS A 164 -12.72 -20.14 13.80
CA LYS A 164 -11.94 -21.36 14.03
C LYS A 164 -12.01 -21.84 15.46
N THR A 165 -12.04 -20.95 16.44
CA THR A 165 -12.11 -21.31 17.86
C THR A 165 -13.52 -21.72 18.29
N ASN A 166 -14.57 -21.06 17.78
CA ASN A 166 -15.96 -21.33 18.13
C ASN A 166 -16.57 -22.45 17.27
N GLY A 167 -16.06 -22.67 16.05
CA GLY A 167 -16.57 -23.67 15.10
C GLY A 167 -16.18 -25.13 15.44
N GLY A 168 -15.33 -25.37 16.44
CA GLY A 168 -14.94 -26.70 16.87
C GLY A 168 -14.11 -27.51 15.85
N GLU A 169 -13.61 -26.88 14.76
CA GLU A 169 -12.67 -27.53 13.86
C GLU A 169 -11.31 -27.66 14.55
N ILE A 170 -11.03 -28.85 15.08
CA ILE A 170 -9.70 -29.22 15.54
C ILE A 170 -8.80 -29.26 14.31
N ILE A 171 -7.94 -28.26 14.18
CA ILE A 171 -6.87 -28.25 13.18
C ILE A 171 -5.94 -29.44 13.54
N ASN A 172 -6.10 -30.54 12.82
CA ASN A 172 -5.22 -31.70 12.97
C ASN A 172 -3.90 -31.39 12.26
N ASP A 173 -2.85 -31.12 13.03
CA ASP A 173 -1.47 -30.82 12.57
C ASP A 173 -0.86 -31.90 11.66
N ASN A 174 -1.56 -33.02 11.41
CA ASN A 174 -1.04 -34.17 10.65
C ASN A 174 -1.21 -34.09 9.13
N LYS A 175 -1.68 -32.98 8.57
CA LYS A 175 -1.61 -32.73 7.12
C LYS A 175 -0.41 -31.83 6.77
N VAL A 176 0.77 -32.28 7.14
CA VAL A 176 2.02 -31.72 6.64
C VAL A 176 2.33 -32.40 5.31
N TYR A 177 2.24 -31.65 4.25
CA TYR A 177 2.95 -31.74 2.97
C TYR A 177 3.50 -33.13 2.58
N SER A 178 2.79 -33.80 1.71
CA SER A 178 3.36 -34.79 0.79
C SER A 178 3.43 -34.19 -0.62
#